data_1c48bf6b9798bf1a3e4a5aca5f335cd9
#
_entry.id   1c48bf6b9798bf1a3e4a5aca5f335cd9
#
_cell.length_a   1.000
_cell.length_b   1.000
_cell.length_c   1.000
_cell.angle_alpha   90.00
_cell.angle_beta   90.00
_cell.angle_gamma   90.00
#
_symmetry.space_group_name_H-M   'P 1'
#
loop_
_entity.id
_entity.type
_entity.pdbx_description
1 polymer ?
#
loop_
_entity_poly.entity_id
_entity_poly.type
_entity_poly.pdbx_seq_one_letter_code
_entity_poly.pdbx_strand_id
1 'polypeptide(L)'
;MDLYLKNTTFVIVCFKSQEVIYDCLNTLPKEANKIIVENSNNLNLKKDLESKFNNIEVIINENTGFGASNNLGIKKSKTQFVFILNPDVKFREDTFDNLTKTCRSI
;
A
#
# COMPACT_ATOMS: atom_id res chain seq x y z
N MET A 1 -0.36 -14.07 13.69
CA MET A 1 -0.52 -12.70 13.17
C MET A 1 0.62 -12.29 12.27
N ASP A 2 1.82 -12.32 12.78
CA ASP A 2 3.00 -11.87 12.06
C ASP A 2 3.21 -12.57 10.74
N LEU A 3 2.86 -13.84 10.66
CA LEU A 3 3.01 -14.63 9.43
C LEU A 3 2.22 -14.02 8.28
N TYR A 4 0.99 -13.60 8.56
CA TYR A 4 0.14 -12.99 7.52
C TYR A 4 0.61 -11.59 7.17
N LEU A 5 1.05 -10.81 8.15
CA LEU A 5 1.55 -9.46 7.92
C LEU A 5 2.78 -9.48 7.00
N LYS A 6 3.72 -10.38 7.25
CA LYS A 6 4.92 -10.50 6.42
C LYS A 6 4.63 -10.99 5.01
N ASN A 7 3.52 -11.71 4.83
CA ASN A 7 3.10 -12.21 3.53
C ASN A 7 2.04 -11.35 2.87
N THR A 8 1.89 -10.11 3.32
CA THR A 8 0.88 -9.18 2.83
C THR A 8 1.52 -7.95 2.24
N THR A 9 1.01 -7.51 1.10
CA THR A 9 1.38 -6.23 0.48
C THR A 9 0.13 -5.40 0.28
N PHE A 10 0.19 -4.14 0.70
CA PHE A 10 -0.83 -3.15 0.37
C PHE A 10 -0.37 -2.36 -0.84
N VAL A 11 -1.18 -2.36 -1.88
CA VAL A 11 -0.94 -1.59 -3.11
C VAL A 11 -1.83 -0.35 -3.07
N ILE A 12 -1.22 0.81 -3.15
CA ILE A 12 -1.92 2.09 -3.04
C ILE A 12 -1.52 2.95 -4.23
N VAL A 13 -2.50 3.30 -5.07
CA VAL A 13 -2.28 4.17 -6.21
C VAL A 13 -2.57 5.61 -5.77
N CYS A 14 -1.58 6.48 -5.95
CA CYS A 14 -1.65 7.88 -5.55
C CYS A 14 -1.61 8.79 -6.77
N PHE A 15 -2.48 9.79 -6.77
CA PHE A 15 -2.43 10.91 -7.70
C PHE A 15 -2.72 12.18 -6.91
N LYS A 16 -1.67 12.98 -6.67
CA LYS A 16 -1.77 14.19 -5.85
C LYS A 16 -2.37 13.91 -4.47
N SER A 17 -1.94 12.81 -3.86
CA SER A 17 -2.53 12.30 -2.61
C SER A 17 -1.65 12.59 -1.39
N GLN A 18 -0.72 13.54 -1.48
CA GLN A 18 0.24 13.80 -0.41
C GLN A 18 -0.40 14.20 0.92
N GLU A 19 -1.61 14.76 0.90
CA GLU A 19 -2.27 15.18 2.15
C GLU A 19 -2.88 13.99 2.91
N VAL A 20 -3.26 12.92 2.22
CA VAL A 20 -3.97 11.80 2.84
C VAL A 20 -3.11 10.56 3.00
N ILE A 21 -2.05 10.40 2.20
CA ILE A 21 -1.28 9.15 2.17
C ILE A 21 -0.57 8.89 3.51
N TYR A 22 -0.11 9.92 4.20
CA TYR A 22 0.58 9.75 5.48
C TYR A 22 -0.33 9.14 6.53
N ASP A 23 -1.56 9.64 6.62
CA ASP A 23 -2.54 9.11 7.58
C ASP A 23 -2.88 7.66 7.26
N CYS A 24 -3.06 7.35 5.97
CA CYS A 24 -3.30 5.98 5.55
C CYS A 24 -2.16 5.07 6.01
N LEU A 25 -0.91 5.43 5.70
CA LEU A 25 0.25 4.62 6.04
C LEU A 25 0.45 4.47 7.54
N ASN A 26 0.13 5.51 8.31
CA ASN A 26 0.26 5.46 9.77
C ASN A 26 -0.71 4.47 10.41
N THR A 27 -1.81 4.15 9.74
CA THR A 27 -2.79 3.19 10.27
C THR A 27 -2.53 1.75 9.82
N LEU A 28 -1.65 1.53 8.83
CA LEU A 28 -1.36 0.20 8.34
C LEU A 28 -0.38 -0.54 9.26
N PRO A 29 -0.48 -1.88 9.31
CA PRO A 29 0.49 -2.66 10.07
C PRO A 29 1.91 -2.44 9.56
N LYS A 30 2.84 -2.21 10.47
CA LYS A 30 4.22 -1.87 10.11
C LYS A 30 4.96 -3.02 9.43
N GLU A 31 4.62 -4.25 9.77
CA GLU A 31 5.27 -5.44 9.23
C GLU A 31 4.83 -5.75 7.81
N ALA A 32 3.69 -5.24 7.37
CA ALA A 32 3.20 -5.47 6.02
C ALA A 32 4.01 -4.67 5.01
N ASN A 33 4.15 -5.23 3.81
CA ASN A 33 4.79 -4.53 2.71
C ASN A 33 3.82 -3.55 2.07
N LYS A 34 4.34 -2.42 1.60
CA LYS A 34 3.54 -1.38 0.95
C LYS A 34 4.19 -1.01 -0.37
N ILE A 35 3.39 -0.99 -1.41
CA ILE A 35 3.80 -0.51 -2.73
C ILE A 35 2.92 0.66 -3.07
N ILE A 36 3.53 1.83 -3.24
CA ILE A 36 2.84 3.05 -3.63
C ILE A 36 3.15 3.28 -5.10
N VAL A 37 2.10 3.34 -5.92
CA VAL A 37 2.24 3.73 -7.32
C VAL A 37 1.88 5.20 -7.43
N GLU A 38 2.88 6.04 -7.59
CA GLU A 38 2.75 7.49 -7.55
C GLU A 38 2.63 8.03 -8.98
N ASN A 39 1.43 8.45 -9.37
CA ASN A 39 1.09 8.83 -10.75
C ASN A 39 1.18 10.32 -11.03
N SER A 40 1.57 11.14 -10.08
CA SER A 40 1.69 12.59 -10.27
C SER A 40 3.15 13.07 -10.35
N ASN A 41 4.09 12.16 -10.55
CA ASN A 41 5.51 12.44 -10.72
C ASN A 41 6.12 13.20 -9.54
N ASN A 42 5.72 12.86 -8.33
CA ASN A 42 6.17 13.55 -7.13
C ASN A 42 7.38 12.85 -6.50
N LEU A 43 8.57 13.21 -6.96
CA LEU A 43 9.82 12.62 -6.47
C LEU A 43 10.10 12.97 -5.01
N ASN A 44 9.67 14.14 -4.58
CA ASN A 44 9.84 14.54 -3.17
C ASN A 44 9.01 13.65 -2.25
N LEU A 45 7.79 13.34 -2.65
CA LEU A 45 6.94 12.43 -1.90
C LEU A 45 7.57 11.04 -1.80
N LYS A 46 8.11 10.53 -2.91
CA LYS A 46 8.80 9.24 -2.91
C LYS A 46 9.93 9.21 -1.89
N LYS A 47 10.80 10.21 -1.93
CA LYS A 47 11.94 10.28 -1.01
C LYS A 47 11.48 10.34 0.44
N ASP A 48 10.47 11.15 0.71
CA ASP A 48 9.98 11.33 2.07
C ASP A 48 9.33 10.06 2.62
N LEU A 49 8.48 9.42 1.82
CA LEU A 49 7.82 8.18 2.25
C LEU A 49 8.83 7.06 2.49
N GLU A 50 9.79 6.88 1.60
CA GLU A 50 10.78 5.83 1.73
C GLU A 50 11.74 6.06 2.90
N SER A 51 11.89 7.32 3.33
CA SER A 51 12.72 7.64 4.50
C SER A 51 11.97 7.48 5.82
N LYS A 52 10.66 7.68 5.83
CA LYS A 52 9.85 7.70 7.07
C LYS A 52 9.19 6.38 7.41
N PHE A 53 8.93 5.55 6.43
CA PHE A 53 8.21 4.30 6.63
C PHE A 53 9.08 3.10 6.29
N ASN A 54 8.87 2.00 7.00
CA ASN A 54 9.55 0.73 6.73
C ASN A 54 8.73 -0.12 5.76
N ASN A 55 9.41 -1.03 5.06
CA ASN A 55 8.77 -2.00 4.18
C ASN A 55 7.93 -1.32 3.10
N ILE A 56 8.43 -0.24 2.54
CA ILE A 56 7.72 0.56 1.56
C ILE A 56 8.58 0.72 0.29
N GLU A 57 7.92 0.64 -0.85
CA GLU A 57 8.52 0.97 -2.14
C GLU A 57 7.57 1.93 -2.85
N VAL A 58 8.10 3.04 -3.35
CA VAL A 58 7.32 4.00 -4.12
C VAL A 58 7.78 3.96 -5.57
N ILE A 59 6.86 3.67 -6.47
CA ILE A 59 7.12 3.58 -7.91
C ILE A 59 6.58 4.85 -8.55
N ILE A 60 7.46 5.63 -9.14
CA ILE A 60 7.04 6.79 -9.93
C ILE A 60 6.58 6.28 -11.28
N ASN A 61 5.36 6.61 -11.65
CA ASN A 61 4.72 6.10 -12.85
C ASN A 61 3.98 7.22 -13.56
N GLU A 62 3.76 7.06 -14.86
CA GLU A 62 2.87 7.94 -15.58
C GLU A 62 1.43 7.58 -15.25
N ASN A 63 0.53 8.58 -15.32
CA ASN A 63 -0.87 8.32 -15.01
C ASN A 63 -1.52 7.57 -16.17
N THR A 64 -1.47 6.25 -16.11
CA THR A 64 -2.01 5.34 -17.11
C THR A 64 -3.40 4.82 -16.73
N GLY A 65 -3.99 5.41 -15.70
CA GLY A 65 -5.28 5.00 -15.18
C GLY A 65 -5.17 4.09 -13.96
N PHE A 66 -6.26 4.01 -13.21
CA PHE A 66 -6.28 3.32 -11.93
C PHE A 66 -6.02 1.82 -12.08
N GLY A 67 -6.68 1.17 -13.05
CA GLY A 67 -6.52 -0.28 -13.25
C GLY A 67 -5.11 -0.66 -13.65
N ALA A 68 -4.50 0.05 -14.58
CA ALA A 68 -3.13 -0.22 -15.01
C ALA A 68 -2.14 0.01 -13.88
N SER A 69 -2.35 1.05 -13.07
CA SER A 69 -1.48 1.35 -11.93
C SER A 69 -1.59 0.28 -10.84
N ASN A 70 -2.81 -0.18 -10.54
CA ASN A 70 -2.99 -1.29 -9.62
C ASN A 70 -2.29 -2.55 -10.11
N ASN A 71 -2.40 -2.87 -11.40
CA ASN A 71 -1.74 -4.03 -11.99
C ASN A 71 -0.23 -3.93 -11.86
N LEU A 72 0.34 -2.74 -12.04
CA LEU A 72 1.76 -2.53 -11.84
C LEU A 72 2.17 -2.85 -10.41
N GLY A 73 1.42 -2.34 -9.43
CA GLY A 73 1.69 -2.63 -8.03
C GLY A 73 1.58 -4.11 -7.71
N ILE A 74 0.57 -4.78 -8.23
CA ILE A 74 0.38 -6.21 -8.04
C ILE A 74 1.56 -7.00 -8.61
N LYS A 75 2.02 -6.64 -9.80
CA LYS A 75 3.16 -7.31 -10.43
C LYS A 75 4.45 -7.15 -9.62
N LYS A 76 4.61 -6.03 -8.97
CA LYS A 76 5.79 -5.77 -8.12
C LYS A 76 5.72 -6.47 -6.77
N SER A 77 4.54 -6.89 -6.36
CA SER A 77 4.35 -7.59 -5.09
C SER A 77 4.97 -8.99 -5.18
N LYS A 78 5.59 -9.40 -4.07
CA LYS A 78 6.20 -10.73 -3.95
C LYS A 78 5.59 -11.53 -2.81
N THR A 79 4.47 -11.06 -2.28
CA THR A 79 3.82 -11.69 -1.14
C THR A 79 2.62 -12.52 -1.57
N GLN A 80 2.17 -13.38 -0.67
CA GLN A 80 1.04 -14.27 -0.93
C GLN A 80 -0.28 -13.52 -1.00
N PHE A 81 -0.44 -12.48 -0.18
CA PHE A 81 -1.67 -11.68 -0.11
C PHE A 81 -1.39 -10.27 -0.61
N VAL A 82 -2.31 -9.75 -1.42
CA VAL A 82 -2.24 -8.38 -1.92
C VAL A 82 -3.59 -7.72 -1.70
N PHE A 83 -3.58 -6.57 -1.02
CA PHE A 83 -4.77 -5.75 -0.83
C PHE A 83 -4.59 -4.43 -1.55
N ILE A 84 -5.61 -4.02 -2.30
CA ILE A 84 -5.62 -2.75 -3.01
C ILE A 84 -6.39 -1.75 -2.16
N LEU A 85 -5.75 -0.61 -1.85
CA LEU A 85 -6.35 0.43 -1.03
C LEU A 85 -6.36 1.76 -1.77
N ASN A 86 -7.36 2.58 -1.47
CA ASN A 86 -7.34 3.99 -1.82
C ASN A 86 -6.49 4.76 -0.81
N PRO A 87 -5.81 5.84 -1.23
CA PRO A 87 -4.88 6.54 -0.33
C PRO A 87 -5.54 7.25 0.84
N ASP A 88 -6.85 7.42 0.84
CA ASP A 88 -7.59 8.04 1.94
C ASP A 88 -8.14 7.04 2.96
N VAL A 89 -7.88 5.76 2.78
CA VAL A 89 -8.34 4.72 3.71
C VAL A 89 -7.52 4.79 5.00
N LYS A 90 -8.23 4.65 6.13
CA LYS A 90 -7.61 4.52 7.44
C LYS A 90 -8.04 3.20 8.06
N PHE A 91 -7.07 2.39 8.45
CA PHE A 91 -7.36 1.11 9.06
C PHE A 91 -7.70 1.29 10.53
N ARG A 92 -8.71 0.58 10.98
CA ARG A 92 -8.97 0.41 12.41
C ARG A 92 -8.06 -0.68 12.96
N GLU A 93 -7.94 -0.71 14.27
CA GLU A 93 -7.10 -1.64 14.99
C GLU A 93 -7.37 -3.10 14.61
N ASP A 94 -8.61 -3.48 14.38
CA ASP A 94 -9.01 -4.87 14.10
C ASP A 94 -9.26 -5.18 12.63
N THR A 95 -9.14 -4.19 11.74
CA THR A 95 -9.51 -4.35 10.33
C THR A 95 -8.69 -5.44 9.65
N PHE A 96 -7.37 -5.42 9.86
CA PHE A 96 -6.48 -6.40 9.23
C PHE A 96 -6.80 -7.82 9.70
N ASP A 97 -7.02 -8.00 11.00
CA ASP A 97 -7.34 -9.32 11.56
C ASP A 97 -8.62 -9.88 10.95
N ASN A 98 -9.63 -9.03 10.78
CA ASN A 98 -10.89 -9.46 10.17
C ASN A 98 -10.72 -9.86 8.70
N LEU A 99 -9.91 -9.10 7.96
CA LEU A 99 -9.61 -9.44 6.56
C LEU A 99 -8.87 -10.76 6.44
N THR A 100 -7.87 -10.99 7.28
CA THR A 100 -7.10 -12.23 7.22
C THR A 100 -7.93 -13.42 7.64
N LYS A 101 -8.82 -13.27 8.61
CA LYS A 101 -9.76 -14.34 8.98
C LYS A 101 -10.65 -14.73 7.82
N THR A 102 -11.16 -13.73 7.08
CA THR A 102 -11.98 -13.98 5.89
C THR A 102 -11.21 -14.74 4.84
N CYS A 103 -9.97 -14.32 4.55
CA CYS A 103 -9.12 -15.01 3.58
C CYS A 103 -8.82 -16.45 3.99
N ARG A 104 -8.65 -16.70 5.28
CA ARG A 104 -8.37 -18.04 5.78
C ARG A 104 -9.55 -18.97 5.69
N SER A 105 -10.76 -18.44 5.71
CA SER A 105 -11.96 -19.28 5.64
C SER A 105 -12.31 -19.68 4.21
N ILE A 106 -11.66 -19.11 3.24
CA ILE A 106 -11.84 -19.46 1.84
C ILE A 106 -10.89 -20.60 1.47
#